data_5da59bb0cab947d2ed38ee6b6a85b773
#
_entry.id   5da59bb0cab947d2ed38ee6b6a85b773
#
_cell.length_a   1.000
_cell.length_b   1.000
_cell.length_c   1.000
_cell.angle_alpha   90.00
_cell.angle_beta   90.00
_cell.angle_gamma   90.00
#
_symmetry.space_group_name_H-M   'P 1'
#
loop_
_entity.id
_entity.type
_entity.pdbx_description
1 polymer ?
#
loop_
_entity_poly.entity_id
_entity_poly.type
_entity_poly.pdbx_seq_one_letter_code
_entity_poly.pdbx_strand_id
1 'polypeptide(L)'
;MPVGAPLPGASAYLLDDVLNPVGTQVAGELYIGGDSVALGYIGQPALTAERFVPDPFAENGARAYRSGDRMRRNHQGLLEFIGRADDQVKVRGYRVEPAEVARVLLNLPSVAQASVLALPVDEDESRLQLVSYCVAAAGASLTVDNLREQLAACLPDYMVPAQIMLLDSLPLTANGKLDKRALPKPGVVKQRYTAPVGEIEEKLAAVWADVLKLEQVGSTDNFFELGGDSILSLQIIARAKRQGIKLSPKQLFEKQTIGQLASVAKLIQKRPAALVEQVSG
;
A
#
# COMPACT_ATOMS: atom_id res chain seq x y z
N MET A 1 22.92 -2.83 4.08
CA MET A 1 23.67 -1.68 3.50
C MET A 1 23.63 -0.56 4.52
N PRO A 2 24.77 0.04 4.92
CA PRO A 2 24.76 1.13 5.90
C PRO A 2 24.12 2.39 5.33
N VAL A 3 23.38 3.10 6.17
CA VAL A 3 22.81 4.43 5.86
C VAL A 3 23.88 5.51 5.93
N GLY A 4 24.89 5.31 6.78
CA GLY A 4 26.01 6.25 6.98
C GLY A 4 26.10 6.80 8.40
N ALA A 5 26.71 7.98 8.53
CA ALA A 5 26.84 8.73 9.77
C ALA A 5 25.90 9.97 9.75
N PRO A 6 25.56 10.52 10.92
CA PRO A 6 24.79 11.77 11.00
C PRO A 6 25.50 12.91 10.30
N LEU A 7 24.70 13.81 9.73
CA LEU A 7 25.22 15.07 9.15
C LEU A 7 25.75 16.00 10.25
N PRO A 8 26.65 16.95 9.95
CA PRO A 8 27.07 17.98 10.89
C PRO A 8 25.86 18.74 11.47
N GLY A 9 25.84 18.94 12.78
CA GLY A 9 24.72 19.58 13.49
C GLY A 9 23.54 18.66 13.81
N ALA A 10 23.54 17.41 13.32
CA ALA A 10 22.55 16.40 13.68
C ALA A 10 23.16 15.35 14.64
N SER A 11 22.37 14.89 15.59
CA SER A 11 22.70 13.80 16.50
C SER A 11 21.84 12.60 16.17
N ALA A 12 22.40 11.38 16.28
CA ALA A 12 21.66 10.14 16.10
C ALA A 12 21.90 9.21 17.29
N TYR A 13 20.83 8.97 18.04
CA TYR A 13 20.83 8.08 19.20
C TYR A 13 20.10 6.79 18.84
N LEU A 14 20.68 5.65 19.23
CA LEU A 14 19.98 4.37 19.18
C LEU A 14 19.61 4.00 20.62
N LEU A 15 18.31 3.99 20.90
CA LEU A 15 17.79 3.83 22.26
C LEU A 15 16.94 2.55 22.37
N ASP A 16 16.94 1.97 23.58
CA ASP A 16 16.01 0.90 23.94
C ASP A 16 14.62 1.47 24.34
N ASP A 17 13.71 0.59 24.73
CA ASP A 17 12.33 0.95 25.10
C ASP A 17 12.23 1.82 26.37
N VAL A 18 13.32 1.95 27.15
CA VAL A 18 13.42 2.81 28.35
C VAL A 18 14.38 3.99 28.15
N LEU A 19 14.69 4.30 26.88
CA LEU A 19 15.50 5.44 26.43
C LEU A 19 16.98 5.38 26.84
N ASN A 20 17.54 4.20 27.12
CA ASN A 20 18.98 4.03 27.29
C ASN A 20 19.65 3.81 25.94
N PRO A 21 20.89 4.35 25.75
CA PRO A 21 21.67 4.05 24.57
C PRO A 21 22.01 2.57 24.44
N VAL A 22 21.80 2.02 23.25
CA VAL A 22 22.21 0.63 22.97
C VAL A 22 23.65 0.53 22.48
N GLY A 23 24.30 -0.59 22.75
CA GLY A 23 25.68 -0.86 22.30
C GLY A 23 25.80 -1.15 20.80
N THR A 24 27.06 -1.26 20.35
CA THR A 24 27.38 -1.68 18.97
C THR A 24 26.78 -3.05 18.68
N GLN A 25 26.24 -3.24 17.47
CA GLN A 25 25.52 -4.43 16.97
C GLN A 25 24.17 -4.70 17.67
N VAL A 26 23.78 -3.93 18.67
CA VAL A 26 22.47 -4.05 19.32
C VAL A 26 21.45 -3.18 18.58
N ALA A 27 20.26 -3.73 18.34
CA ALA A 27 19.15 -3.00 17.71
C ALA A 27 18.51 -2.03 18.69
N GLY A 28 18.36 -0.77 18.30
CA GLY A 28 17.63 0.26 19.02
C GLY A 28 16.74 1.06 18.09
N GLU A 29 15.82 1.82 18.65
CA GLU A 29 15.04 2.80 17.89
C GLU A 29 15.89 4.06 17.64
N LEU A 30 15.87 4.59 16.42
CA LEU A 30 16.59 5.80 16.06
C LEU A 30 15.86 7.05 16.54
N TYR A 31 16.55 7.86 17.33
CA TYR A 31 16.16 9.21 17.69
C TYR A 31 17.13 10.21 17.05
N ILE A 32 16.58 11.28 16.45
CA ILE A 32 17.35 12.31 15.76
C ILE A 32 17.26 13.60 16.56
N GLY A 33 18.40 14.09 17.04
CA GLY A 33 18.54 15.38 17.75
C GLY A 33 19.32 16.40 16.93
N GLY A 34 19.48 17.59 17.49
CA GLY A 34 20.27 18.68 16.93
C GLY A 34 19.46 19.70 16.14
N ASP A 35 20.18 20.59 15.41
CA ASP A 35 19.62 21.78 14.78
C ASP A 35 18.62 21.52 13.64
N SER A 36 18.64 20.32 13.10
CA SER A 36 17.75 19.88 12.01
C SER A 36 16.36 19.42 12.46
N VAL A 37 16.12 19.34 13.79
CA VAL A 37 14.84 18.86 14.33
C VAL A 37 13.76 19.92 14.16
N ALA A 38 12.69 19.56 13.46
CA ALA A 38 11.55 20.45 13.23
C ALA A 38 10.78 20.77 14.50
N LEU A 39 9.95 21.80 14.45
CA LEU A 39 9.11 22.22 15.60
C LEU A 39 7.98 21.21 15.88
N GLY A 40 7.51 20.48 14.86
CA GLY A 40 6.44 19.51 14.98
C GLY A 40 5.56 19.43 13.73
N TYR A 41 4.43 18.76 13.85
CA TYR A 41 3.43 18.63 12.80
C TYR A 41 2.38 19.75 12.93
N ILE A 42 2.15 20.48 11.84
CA ILE A 42 1.18 21.59 11.81
C ILE A 42 -0.23 21.05 12.08
N GLY A 43 -0.91 21.65 13.05
CA GLY A 43 -2.28 21.28 13.42
C GLY A 43 -2.44 19.93 14.12
N GLN A 44 -1.33 19.24 14.47
CA GLN A 44 -1.36 17.93 15.12
C GLN A 44 -0.56 17.91 16.44
N PRO A 45 -1.05 18.54 17.50
CA PRO A 45 -0.30 18.66 18.75
C PRO A 45 -0.06 17.30 19.44
N ALA A 46 -1.03 16.39 19.39
CA ALA A 46 -0.89 15.06 19.98
C ALA A 46 0.22 14.24 19.28
N LEU A 47 0.22 14.21 17.96
CA LEU A 47 1.28 13.53 17.19
C LEU A 47 2.64 14.21 17.38
N THR A 48 2.66 15.54 17.51
CA THR A 48 3.89 16.29 17.80
C THR A 48 4.45 15.86 19.15
N ALA A 49 3.63 15.79 20.19
CA ALA A 49 4.06 15.38 21.53
C ALA A 49 4.54 13.91 21.58
N GLU A 50 3.96 13.04 20.75
CA GLU A 50 4.38 11.63 20.64
C GLU A 50 5.73 11.47 19.94
N ARG A 51 5.98 12.26 18.91
CA ARG A 51 7.15 12.07 18.02
C ARG A 51 8.31 13.01 18.31
N PHE A 52 8.07 14.18 18.88
CA PHE A 52 9.09 15.17 19.26
C PHE A 52 9.23 15.20 20.79
N VAL A 53 9.99 14.25 21.30
CA VAL A 53 10.19 14.05 22.74
C VAL A 53 11.35 14.90 23.26
N PRO A 54 11.45 15.17 24.57
CA PRO A 54 12.63 15.80 25.15
C PRO A 54 13.90 15.02 24.78
N ASP A 55 14.95 15.71 24.36
CA ASP A 55 16.25 15.07 24.07
C ASP A 55 16.96 14.75 25.39
N PRO A 56 17.17 13.45 25.72
CA PRO A 56 17.75 13.06 27.00
C PRO A 56 19.26 13.36 27.12
N PHE A 57 19.90 13.74 26.00
CA PHE A 57 21.35 13.98 25.92
C PHE A 57 21.71 15.43 25.64
N ALA A 58 20.71 16.29 25.42
CA ALA A 58 20.92 17.71 25.19
C ALA A 58 20.47 18.53 26.40
N GLU A 59 21.22 19.58 26.70
CA GLU A 59 20.84 20.58 27.67
C GLU A 59 19.88 21.60 27.01
N ASN A 60 19.17 22.41 27.81
CA ASN A 60 18.31 23.53 27.37
C ASN A 60 16.96 23.20 26.75
N GLY A 61 16.37 22.06 27.08
CA GLY A 61 15.02 21.72 26.61
C GLY A 61 14.93 21.42 25.11
N ALA A 62 16.04 21.02 24.48
CA ALA A 62 16.06 20.53 23.11
C ALA A 62 15.19 19.29 22.96
N ARG A 63 14.75 19.01 21.74
CA ARG A 63 13.92 17.85 21.42
C ARG A 63 14.62 16.94 20.44
N ALA A 64 14.33 15.65 20.58
CA ALA A 64 14.71 14.63 19.61
C ALA A 64 13.45 14.12 18.87
N TYR A 65 13.60 13.88 17.58
CA TYR A 65 12.57 13.26 16.77
C TYR A 65 12.67 11.74 16.88
N ARG A 66 11.62 11.11 17.39
CA ARG A 66 11.43 9.67 17.43
C ARG A 66 11.04 9.17 16.05
N SER A 67 12.00 8.57 15.33
CA SER A 67 11.80 8.24 13.91
C SER A 67 10.92 7.00 13.67
N GLY A 68 10.85 6.10 14.64
CA GLY A 68 10.23 4.79 14.48
C GLY A 68 11.10 3.80 13.69
N ASP A 69 12.30 4.17 13.25
CA ASP A 69 13.22 3.26 12.57
C ASP A 69 14.03 2.46 13.58
N ARG A 70 14.07 1.13 13.45
CA ARG A 70 15.00 0.28 14.18
C ARG A 70 16.29 0.15 13.41
N MET A 71 17.37 0.51 14.06
CA MET A 71 18.69 0.52 13.50
C MET A 71 19.70 -0.13 14.44
N ARG A 72 20.86 -0.48 13.95
CA ARG A 72 22.03 -0.83 14.76
C ARG A 72 23.26 -0.07 14.26
N ARG A 73 24.24 0.07 15.13
CA ARG A 73 25.55 0.62 14.77
C ARG A 73 26.49 -0.54 14.48
N ASN A 74 27.06 -0.60 13.28
CA ASN A 74 28.01 -1.63 12.92
C ASN A 74 29.39 -1.41 13.57
N HIS A 75 30.33 -2.32 13.36
CA HIS A 75 31.69 -2.23 13.92
C HIS A 75 32.49 -1.01 13.44
N GLN A 76 32.09 -0.41 12.30
CA GLN A 76 32.68 0.82 11.77
C GLN A 76 31.99 2.08 12.30
N GLY A 77 31.02 1.94 13.22
CA GLY A 77 30.25 3.06 13.77
C GLY A 77 29.13 3.56 12.87
N LEU A 78 28.90 2.95 11.69
CA LEU A 78 27.88 3.37 10.74
C LEU A 78 26.50 2.80 11.11
N LEU A 79 25.46 3.55 10.83
CA LEU A 79 24.07 3.15 11.05
C LEU A 79 23.61 2.18 9.95
N GLU A 80 23.03 1.08 10.36
CA GLU A 80 22.39 0.09 9.48
C GLU A 80 20.92 -0.05 9.84
N PHE A 81 20.07 0.10 8.83
CA PHE A 81 18.62 -0.10 8.98
C PHE A 81 18.29 -1.58 9.14
N ILE A 82 17.46 -1.89 10.15
CA ILE A 82 17.01 -3.25 10.45
C ILE A 82 15.53 -3.41 10.11
N GLY A 83 14.72 -2.37 10.38
CA GLY A 83 13.27 -2.41 10.20
C GLY A 83 12.59 -1.22 10.85
N ARG A 84 11.31 -1.35 11.15
CA ARG A 84 10.51 -0.34 11.84
C ARG A 84 10.15 -0.82 13.24
N ALA A 85 10.08 0.12 14.19
CA ALA A 85 9.53 -0.10 15.54
C ALA A 85 7.99 -0.06 15.54
N ASP A 86 7.42 0.69 14.60
CA ASP A 86 5.99 0.79 14.35
C ASP A 86 5.56 -0.09 13.15
N ASP A 87 4.25 -0.19 12.95
CA ASP A 87 3.67 -0.98 11.85
C ASP A 87 3.76 -0.26 10.48
N GLN A 88 4.51 0.85 10.37
CA GLN A 88 4.68 1.59 9.14
C GLN A 88 5.45 0.77 8.09
N VAL A 89 4.95 0.74 6.87
CA VAL A 89 5.45 -0.11 5.80
C VAL A 89 5.65 0.68 4.50
N LYS A 90 6.46 0.12 3.61
CA LYS A 90 6.53 0.59 2.22
C LYS A 90 5.65 -0.31 1.36
N VAL A 91 4.54 0.23 0.88
CA VAL A 91 3.66 -0.43 -0.07
C VAL A 91 3.81 0.25 -1.42
N ARG A 92 4.24 -0.50 -2.45
CA ARG A 92 4.45 0.03 -3.81
C ARG A 92 5.33 1.29 -3.86
N GLY A 93 6.34 1.37 -2.98
CA GLY A 93 7.23 2.54 -2.87
C GLY A 93 6.72 3.70 -2.02
N TYR A 94 5.46 3.70 -1.64
CA TYR A 94 4.84 4.70 -0.76
C TYR A 94 4.97 4.30 0.71
N ARG A 95 5.24 5.27 1.55
CA ARG A 95 5.25 5.10 3.01
C ARG A 95 3.81 5.14 3.52
N VAL A 96 3.31 4.04 4.08
CA VAL A 96 1.93 3.88 4.53
C VAL A 96 1.90 3.46 6.00
N GLU A 97 1.00 4.07 6.76
CA GLU A 97 0.63 3.63 8.11
C GLU A 97 -0.67 2.82 8.05
N PRO A 98 -0.63 1.49 8.23
CA PRO A 98 -1.85 0.67 8.23
C PRO A 98 -2.89 1.13 9.26
N ALA A 99 -2.43 1.68 10.39
CA ALA A 99 -3.30 2.23 11.43
C ALA A 99 -4.12 3.45 10.96
N GLU A 100 -3.61 4.26 10.03
CA GLU A 100 -4.35 5.36 9.44
C GLU A 100 -5.54 4.85 8.62
N VAL A 101 -5.31 3.84 7.79
CA VAL A 101 -6.36 3.19 7.01
C VAL A 101 -7.40 2.53 7.92
N ALA A 102 -6.95 1.85 8.99
CA ALA A 102 -7.85 1.25 9.97
C ALA A 102 -8.72 2.30 10.67
N ARG A 103 -8.17 3.49 10.96
CA ARG A 103 -8.94 4.60 11.56
C ARG A 103 -10.02 5.12 10.63
N VAL A 104 -9.74 5.23 9.33
CA VAL A 104 -10.75 5.62 8.34
C VAL A 104 -11.88 4.59 8.30
N LEU A 105 -11.56 3.29 8.29
CA LEU A 105 -12.55 2.23 8.36
C LEU A 105 -13.41 2.29 9.63
N LEU A 106 -12.79 2.51 10.80
CA LEU A 106 -13.50 2.60 12.08
C LEU A 106 -14.41 3.84 12.20
N ASN A 107 -14.17 4.89 11.41
CA ASN A 107 -15.05 6.06 11.34
C ASN A 107 -16.32 5.81 10.51
N LEU A 108 -16.40 4.69 9.79
CA LEU A 108 -17.61 4.32 9.04
C LEU A 108 -18.65 3.73 9.99
N PRO A 109 -19.90 4.24 10.00
CA PRO A 109 -20.93 3.78 10.94
C PRO A 109 -21.27 2.28 10.81
N SER A 110 -21.01 1.68 9.67
CA SER A 110 -21.26 0.27 9.37
C SER A 110 -20.17 -0.67 9.88
N VAL A 111 -19.02 -0.16 10.37
CA VAL A 111 -17.86 -0.94 10.80
C VAL A 111 -17.76 -0.91 12.32
N ALA A 112 -17.83 -2.07 12.97
CA ALA A 112 -17.61 -2.19 14.42
C ALA A 112 -16.15 -2.34 14.79
N GLN A 113 -15.40 -3.14 14.00
CA GLN A 113 -13.97 -3.37 14.21
C GLN A 113 -13.25 -3.39 12.86
N ALA A 114 -12.04 -2.88 12.84
CA ALA A 114 -11.17 -2.95 11.68
C ALA A 114 -9.71 -3.14 12.09
N SER A 115 -8.98 -3.90 11.31
CA SER A 115 -7.54 -4.00 11.36
C SER A 115 -6.99 -4.02 9.95
N VAL A 116 -5.84 -3.38 9.75
CA VAL A 116 -5.16 -3.35 8.45
C VAL A 116 -3.74 -3.84 8.64
N LEU A 117 -3.32 -4.76 7.80
CA LEU A 117 -1.97 -5.32 7.80
C LEU A 117 -1.34 -5.16 6.43
N ALA A 118 -0.03 -5.00 6.40
CA ALA A 118 0.75 -5.19 5.19
C ALA A 118 1.23 -6.63 5.11
N LEU A 119 0.83 -7.34 4.09
CA LEU A 119 1.15 -8.74 3.90
C LEU A 119 1.87 -8.95 2.57
N PRO A 120 2.76 -9.95 2.47
CA PRO A 120 3.41 -10.31 1.23
C PRO A 120 2.40 -10.68 0.13
N VAL A 121 2.73 -10.34 -1.10
CA VAL A 121 2.03 -10.82 -2.29
C VAL A 121 2.70 -12.12 -2.73
N ASP A 122 1.93 -13.21 -2.85
CA ASP A 122 2.42 -14.52 -3.33
C ASP A 122 3.70 -15.02 -2.61
N GLU A 123 3.78 -14.84 -1.28
CA GLU A 123 4.95 -15.18 -0.45
C GLU A 123 6.22 -14.37 -0.76
N ASP A 124 6.16 -13.38 -1.64
CA ASP A 124 7.27 -12.46 -1.92
C ASP A 124 7.30 -11.32 -0.87
N GLU A 125 8.16 -11.47 0.14
CA GLU A 125 8.33 -10.48 1.21
C GLU A 125 8.78 -9.08 0.72
N SER A 126 9.32 -8.99 -0.50
CA SER A 126 9.71 -7.72 -1.09
C SER A 126 8.52 -6.92 -1.64
N ARG A 127 7.38 -7.59 -1.87
CA ARG A 127 6.15 -7.01 -2.43
C ARG A 127 5.04 -7.05 -1.40
N LEU A 128 4.82 -5.93 -0.72
CA LEU A 128 3.76 -5.81 0.27
C LEU A 128 2.48 -5.23 -0.32
N GLN A 129 1.34 -5.73 0.16
CA GLN A 129 0.00 -5.19 -0.10
C GLN A 129 -0.73 -4.94 1.21
N LEU A 130 -1.62 -3.94 1.22
CA LEU A 130 -2.51 -3.72 2.35
C LEU A 130 -3.70 -4.69 2.28
N VAL A 131 -3.97 -5.32 3.40
CA VAL A 131 -5.14 -6.19 3.60
C VAL A 131 -5.90 -5.69 4.81
N SER A 132 -7.18 -5.39 4.66
CA SER A 132 -8.06 -5.00 5.75
C SER A 132 -8.95 -6.15 6.18
N TYR A 133 -9.17 -6.24 7.48
CA TYR A 133 -10.09 -7.16 8.14
C TYR A 133 -11.15 -6.35 8.85
N CYS A 134 -12.41 -6.50 8.47
CA CYS A 134 -13.50 -5.66 8.95
C CYS A 134 -14.62 -6.53 9.55
N VAL A 135 -15.18 -6.05 10.66
CA VAL A 135 -16.36 -6.63 11.31
C VAL A 135 -17.52 -5.64 11.20
N ALA A 136 -18.68 -6.11 10.79
CA ALA A 136 -19.86 -5.26 10.65
C ALA A 136 -20.38 -4.78 12.02
N ALA A 137 -20.89 -3.55 12.07
CA ALA A 137 -21.70 -3.09 13.20
C ALA A 137 -23.02 -3.86 13.29
N ALA A 138 -23.58 -3.97 14.49
CA ALA A 138 -24.81 -4.69 14.72
C ALA A 138 -25.95 -4.18 13.82
N GLY A 139 -26.54 -5.06 13.03
CA GLY A 139 -27.61 -4.72 12.07
C GLY A 139 -27.16 -4.04 10.79
N ALA A 140 -25.86 -3.79 10.60
CA ALA A 140 -25.33 -3.23 9.35
C ALA A 140 -24.99 -4.33 8.35
N SER A 141 -25.20 -4.04 7.06
CA SER A 141 -24.72 -4.88 5.96
C SER A 141 -23.44 -4.27 5.40
N LEU A 142 -22.32 -5.00 5.50
CA LEU A 142 -21.06 -4.64 4.87
C LEU A 142 -20.90 -5.37 3.54
N THR A 143 -20.48 -4.63 2.51
CA THR A 143 -20.00 -5.21 1.25
C THR A 143 -18.60 -4.69 0.96
N VAL A 144 -17.78 -5.52 0.35
CA VAL A 144 -16.41 -5.14 -0.04
C VAL A 144 -16.41 -3.93 -0.97
N ASP A 145 -17.34 -3.90 -1.94
CA ASP A 145 -17.45 -2.82 -2.91
C ASP A 145 -17.77 -1.47 -2.24
N ASN A 146 -18.74 -1.45 -1.32
CA ASN A 146 -19.12 -0.23 -0.60
C ASN A 146 -17.94 0.28 0.27
N LEU A 147 -17.26 -0.61 0.99
CA LEU A 147 -16.08 -0.23 1.78
C LEU A 147 -14.98 0.34 0.89
N ARG A 148 -14.73 -0.28 -0.26
CA ARG A 148 -13.72 0.18 -1.22
C ARG A 148 -14.06 1.57 -1.78
N GLU A 149 -15.31 1.83 -2.15
CA GLU A 149 -15.77 3.14 -2.62
C GLU A 149 -15.58 4.22 -1.54
N GLN A 150 -15.97 3.94 -0.30
CA GLN A 150 -15.83 4.88 0.80
C GLN A 150 -14.35 5.17 1.13
N LEU A 151 -13.48 4.16 1.10
CA LEU A 151 -12.05 4.34 1.28
C LEU A 151 -11.43 5.16 0.14
N ALA A 152 -11.79 4.88 -1.11
CA ALA A 152 -11.30 5.62 -2.28
C ALA A 152 -11.73 7.10 -2.29
N ALA A 153 -12.84 7.44 -1.63
CA ALA A 153 -13.28 8.83 -1.46
C ALA A 153 -12.46 9.61 -0.42
N CYS A 154 -11.82 8.91 0.53
CA CYS A 154 -11.13 9.52 1.69
C CYS A 154 -9.61 9.35 1.67
N LEU A 155 -9.08 8.35 0.95
CA LEU A 155 -7.67 7.97 0.95
C LEU A 155 -7.08 8.04 -0.46
N PRO A 156 -5.77 8.32 -0.57
CA PRO A 156 -5.05 8.13 -1.82
C PRO A 156 -5.09 6.67 -2.28
N ASP A 157 -5.05 6.43 -3.58
CA ASP A 157 -5.18 5.09 -4.17
C ASP A 157 -4.19 4.06 -3.61
N TYR A 158 -2.95 4.48 -3.31
CA TYR A 158 -1.92 3.60 -2.74
C TYR A 158 -2.20 3.18 -1.28
N MET A 159 -3.13 3.85 -0.58
CA MET A 159 -3.57 3.52 0.78
C MET A 159 -4.84 2.67 0.79
N VAL A 160 -5.54 2.55 -0.32
CA VAL A 160 -6.72 1.67 -0.42
C VAL A 160 -6.25 0.20 -0.37
N PRO A 161 -6.78 -0.61 0.59
CA PRO A 161 -6.39 -2.01 0.70
C PRO A 161 -6.68 -2.79 -0.59
N ALA A 162 -5.68 -3.59 -1.02
CA ALA A 162 -5.84 -4.47 -2.18
C ALA A 162 -6.93 -5.53 -1.91
N GLN A 163 -6.99 -6.02 -0.66
CA GLN A 163 -8.00 -6.97 -0.24
C GLN A 163 -8.73 -6.49 1.02
N ILE A 164 -10.04 -6.67 1.04
CA ILE A 164 -10.92 -6.38 2.18
C ILE A 164 -11.61 -7.68 2.56
N MET A 165 -11.33 -8.15 3.79
CA MET A 165 -11.89 -9.37 4.33
C MET A 165 -12.94 -9.06 5.39
N LEU A 166 -14.15 -9.59 5.22
CA LEU A 166 -15.23 -9.46 6.18
C LEU A 166 -15.19 -10.65 7.13
N LEU A 167 -15.20 -10.39 8.43
CA LEU A 167 -15.15 -11.40 9.48
C LEU A 167 -16.32 -11.20 10.44
N ASP A 168 -16.74 -12.29 11.11
CA ASP A 168 -17.72 -12.21 12.19
C ASP A 168 -17.11 -11.57 13.45
N SER A 169 -15.81 -11.79 13.69
CA SER A 169 -15.05 -11.19 14.79
C SER A 169 -13.56 -11.18 14.48
N LEU A 170 -12.80 -10.22 15.03
CA LEU A 170 -11.36 -10.26 14.98
C LEU A 170 -10.82 -11.26 16.01
N PRO A 171 -9.89 -12.15 15.63
CA PRO A 171 -9.26 -13.07 16.57
C PRO A 171 -8.35 -12.30 17.54
N LEU A 172 -8.48 -12.60 18.82
CA LEU A 172 -7.70 -11.98 19.88
C LEU A 172 -6.86 -13.02 20.62
N THR A 173 -5.65 -12.62 21.01
CA THR A 173 -4.81 -13.41 21.94
C THR A 173 -5.41 -13.42 23.34
N ALA A 174 -4.90 -14.29 24.22
CA ALA A 174 -5.32 -14.33 25.63
C ALA A 174 -5.17 -12.95 26.36
N ASN A 175 -4.30 -12.10 25.87
CA ASN A 175 -4.06 -10.76 26.42
C ASN A 175 -4.94 -9.67 25.74
N GLY A 176 -5.93 -10.04 24.93
CA GLY A 176 -6.83 -9.10 24.25
C GLY A 176 -6.20 -8.35 23.05
N LYS A 177 -5.00 -8.71 22.61
CA LYS A 177 -4.38 -8.13 21.39
C LYS A 177 -4.80 -8.94 20.17
N LEU A 178 -4.80 -8.30 19.00
CA LEU A 178 -5.07 -8.97 17.72
C LEU A 178 -4.09 -10.14 17.51
N ASP A 179 -4.66 -11.33 17.28
CA ASP A 179 -3.86 -12.50 16.88
C ASP A 179 -3.67 -12.51 15.35
N LYS A 180 -2.56 -11.89 14.92
CA LYS A 180 -2.22 -11.81 13.49
C LYS A 180 -2.05 -13.19 12.82
N ARG A 181 -1.74 -14.25 13.60
CA ARG A 181 -1.54 -15.61 13.06
C ARG A 181 -2.85 -16.35 12.83
N ALA A 182 -3.87 -16.02 13.61
CA ALA A 182 -5.22 -16.60 13.48
C ALA A 182 -6.07 -15.88 12.42
N LEU A 183 -5.61 -14.75 11.88
CA LEU A 183 -6.31 -14.10 10.77
C LEU A 183 -6.25 -14.98 9.52
N PRO A 184 -7.36 -15.06 8.77
CA PRO A 184 -7.36 -15.77 7.50
C PRO A 184 -6.33 -15.11 6.55
N LYS A 185 -5.50 -15.94 5.93
CA LYS A 185 -4.57 -15.45 4.92
C LYS A 185 -5.38 -14.86 3.77
N PRO A 186 -4.95 -13.71 3.21
CA PRO A 186 -5.53 -13.24 1.98
C PRO A 186 -5.34 -14.35 0.94
N GLY A 187 -6.43 -14.99 0.59
CA GLY A 187 -6.43 -15.95 -0.50
C GLY A 187 -6.40 -15.14 -1.79
N VAL A 188 -5.78 -15.68 -2.83
CA VAL A 188 -6.32 -15.43 -4.15
C VAL A 188 -7.76 -15.90 -4.03
N VAL A 189 -8.71 -14.98 -3.87
CA VAL A 189 -10.12 -15.32 -4.01
C VAL A 189 -10.18 -15.93 -5.40
N LYS A 190 -10.22 -17.26 -5.46
CA LYS A 190 -10.58 -17.95 -6.70
C LYS A 190 -12.02 -17.57 -6.95
N GLN A 191 -12.22 -16.33 -7.40
CA GLN A 191 -13.48 -15.95 -8.00
C GLN A 191 -13.68 -17.02 -9.08
N ARG A 192 -14.89 -17.57 -9.11
CA ARG A 192 -15.23 -18.60 -10.09
C ARG A 192 -14.84 -18.00 -11.45
N TYR A 193 -13.81 -18.58 -12.08
CA TYR A 193 -13.30 -18.07 -13.35
C TYR A 193 -14.46 -17.84 -14.32
N THR A 194 -14.66 -16.60 -14.71
CA THR A 194 -15.63 -16.20 -15.70
C THR A 194 -14.85 -15.88 -16.97
N ALA A 195 -15.04 -16.68 -17.99
CA ALA A 195 -14.31 -16.47 -19.24
C ALA A 195 -14.62 -15.07 -19.81
N PRO A 196 -13.62 -14.35 -20.32
CA PRO A 196 -13.83 -13.12 -21.06
C PRO A 196 -14.74 -13.34 -22.26
N VAL A 197 -15.65 -12.38 -22.50
CA VAL A 197 -16.65 -12.48 -23.59
C VAL A 197 -16.43 -11.37 -24.60
N GLY A 198 -16.14 -11.76 -25.85
CA GLY A 198 -15.95 -10.84 -26.96
C GLY A 198 -14.52 -10.27 -27.06
N GLU A 199 -14.24 -9.67 -28.21
CA GLU A 199 -12.90 -9.28 -28.64
C GLU A 199 -12.18 -8.33 -27.64
N ILE A 200 -12.92 -7.39 -27.04
CA ILE A 200 -12.32 -6.40 -26.15
C ILE A 200 -11.92 -7.05 -24.81
N GLU A 201 -12.79 -7.86 -24.20
CA GLU A 201 -12.48 -8.55 -22.95
C GLU A 201 -11.35 -9.55 -23.14
N GLU A 202 -11.35 -10.34 -24.21
CA GLU A 202 -10.30 -11.31 -24.51
C GLU A 202 -8.92 -10.64 -24.67
N LYS A 203 -8.86 -9.51 -25.39
CA LYS A 203 -7.63 -8.74 -25.55
C LYS A 203 -7.17 -8.14 -24.24
N LEU A 204 -8.09 -7.59 -23.44
CA LEU A 204 -7.75 -7.01 -22.13
C LEU A 204 -7.27 -8.08 -21.16
N ALA A 205 -7.93 -9.25 -21.12
CA ALA A 205 -7.53 -10.37 -20.29
C ALA A 205 -6.13 -10.88 -20.64
N ALA A 206 -5.83 -11.02 -21.94
CA ALA A 206 -4.51 -11.40 -22.40
C ALA A 206 -3.42 -10.38 -22.03
N VAL A 207 -3.74 -9.07 -22.14
CA VAL A 207 -2.83 -8.01 -21.74
C VAL A 207 -2.59 -8.02 -20.22
N TRP A 208 -3.64 -8.22 -19.43
CA TRP A 208 -3.51 -8.30 -17.96
C TRP A 208 -2.70 -9.52 -17.54
N ALA A 209 -2.99 -10.70 -18.11
CA ALA A 209 -2.26 -11.93 -17.83
C ALA A 209 -0.75 -11.77 -18.10
N ASP A 210 -0.38 -11.16 -19.24
CA ASP A 210 1.03 -10.93 -19.58
C ASP A 210 1.70 -9.90 -18.67
N VAL A 211 1.01 -8.81 -18.28
CA VAL A 211 1.57 -7.76 -17.39
C VAL A 211 1.68 -8.24 -15.95
N LEU A 212 0.64 -8.92 -15.45
CA LEU A 212 0.55 -9.42 -14.08
C LEU A 212 1.29 -10.76 -13.88
N LYS A 213 1.77 -11.39 -14.96
CA LYS A 213 2.44 -12.70 -14.95
C LYS A 213 1.55 -13.83 -14.44
N LEU A 214 0.29 -13.82 -14.83
CA LEU A 214 -0.71 -14.82 -14.49
C LEU A 214 -0.95 -15.74 -15.69
N GLU A 215 -1.35 -16.99 -15.42
CA GLU A 215 -1.71 -17.94 -16.49
C GLU A 215 -2.98 -17.52 -17.23
N GLN A 216 -3.96 -16.97 -16.50
CA GLN A 216 -5.23 -16.51 -17.06
C GLN A 216 -5.86 -15.43 -16.16
N VAL A 217 -6.72 -14.60 -16.76
CA VAL A 217 -7.51 -13.58 -16.08
C VAL A 217 -8.95 -13.67 -16.55
N GLY A 218 -9.88 -13.70 -15.60
CA GLY A 218 -11.33 -13.76 -15.86
C GLY A 218 -11.96 -12.39 -16.06
N SER A 219 -13.17 -12.37 -16.62
CA SER A 219 -13.93 -11.14 -16.87
C SER A 219 -14.28 -10.37 -15.57
N THR A 220 -14.46 -11.10 -14.46
CA THR A 220 -14.83 -10.54 -13.15
C THR A 220 -13.64 -10.28 -12.23
N ASP A 221 -12.44 -10.67 -12.63
CA ASP A 221 -11.26 -10.51 -11.80
C ASP A 221 -10.91 -9.03 -11.60
N ASN A 222 -10.61 -8.66 -10.36
CA ASN A 222 -10.26 -7.28 -10.01
C ASN A 222 -8.76 -7.05 -10.17
N PHE A 223 -8.40 -5.99 -10.91
CA PHE A 223 -7.01 -5.61 -11.20
C PHE A 223 -6.12 -5.52 -9.97
N PHE A 224 -6.61 -4.87 -8.93
CA PHE A 224 -5.83 -4.64 -7.71
C PHE A 224 -5.70 -5.90 -6.85
N GLU A 225 -6.75 -6.75 -6.84
CA GLU A 225 -6.73 -8.04 -6.15
C GLU A 225 -5.74 -9.02 -6.80
N LEU A 226 -5.59 -8.93 -8.13
CA LEU A 226 -4.57 -9.67 -8.88
C LEU A 226 -3.14 -9.10 -8.72
N GLY A 227 -2.93 -8.13 -7.85
CA GLY A 227 -1.62 -7.53 -7.60
C GLY A 227 -1.26 -6.37 -8.53
N GLY A 228 -2.24 -5.83 -9.24
CA GLY A 228 -2.08 -4.63 -10.07
C GLY A 228 -1.77 -3.38 -9.25
N ASP A 229 -1.00 -2.46 -9.83
CA ASP A 229 -0.64 -1.18 -9.24
C ASP A 229 -0.60 -0.05 -10.28
N SER A 230 -0.28 1.17 -9.84
CA SER A 230 -0.25 2.35 -10.71
C SER A 230 0.78 2.22 -11.84
N ILE A 231 1.90 1.53 -11.63
CA ILE A 231 2.95 1.33 -12.65
C ILE A 231 2.46 0.28 -13.66
N LEU A 232 1.93 -0.83 -13.17
CA LEU A 232 1.37 -1.90 -14.03
C LEU A 232 0.16 -1.40 -14.81
N SER A 233 -0.65 -0.49 -14.25
CA SER A 233 -1.77 0.13 -14.96
C SER A 233 -1.33 0.88 -16.23
N LEU A 234 -0.23 1.64 -16.14
CA LEU A 234 0.35 2.33 -17.30
C LEU A 234 0.85 1.35 -18.35
N GLN A 235 1.46 0.22 -17.94
CA GLN A 235 1.90 -0.82 -18.87
C GLN A 235 0.71 -1.47 -19.58
N ILE A 236 -0.37 -1.77 -18.84
CA ILE A 236 -1.61 -2.31 -19.42
C ILE A 236 -2.17 -1.36 -20.47
N ILE A 237 -2.31 -0.06 -20.15
CA ILE A 237 -2.83 0.95 -21.07
C ILE A 237 -1.97 1.03 -22.34
N ALA A 238 -0.65 1.02 -22.19
CA ALA A 238 0.27 1.06 -23.32
C ALA A 238 0.15 -0.17 -24.21
N ARG A 239 -0.01 -1.38 -23.63
CA ARG A 239 -0.17 -2.63 -24.37
C ARG A 239 -1.56 -2.75 -24.98
N ALA A 240 -2.62 -2.37 -24.27
CA ALA A 240 -3.98 -2.31 -24.80
C ALA A 240 -4.07 -1.38 -26.03
N LYS A 241 -3.39 -0.23 -25.98
CA LYS A 241 -3.30 0.69 -27.12
C LYS A 241 -2.66 0.05 -28.35
N ARG A 242 -1.61 -0.78 -28.17
CA ARG A 242 -0.98 -1.52 -29.27
C ARG A 242 -1.94 -2.55 -29.90
N GLN A 243 -2.86 -3.09 -29.11
CA GLN A 243 -3.91 -3.99 -29.58
C GLN A 243 -5.17 -3.26 -30.10
N GLY A 244 -5.09 -1.94 -30.28
CA GLY A 244 -6.19 -1.13 -30.82
C GLY A 244 -7.26 -0.76 -29.81
N ILE A 245 -6.99 -0.87 -28.49
CA ILE A 245 -7.93 -0.50 -27.44
C ILE A 245 -7.43 0.79 -26.77
N LYS A 246 -8.28 1.81 -26.76
CA LYS A 246 -8.00 3.09 -26.08
C LYS A 246 -8.62 3.07 -24.69
N LEU A 247 -7.74 3.23 -23.69
CA LEU A 247 -8.07 3.35 -22.26
C LEU A 247 -7.33 4.53 -21.66
N SER A 248 -7.87 5.05 -20.55
CA SER A 248 -7.20 6.03 -19.69
C SER A 248 -6.91 5.43 -18.31
N PRO A 249 -5.91 5.95 -17.57
CA PRO A 249 -5.66 5.54 -16.19
C PRO A 249 -6.91 5.65 -15.32
N LYS A 250 -7.64 6.77 -15.41
CA LYS A 250 -8.87 6.99 -14.68
C LYS A 250 -9.91 5.87 -14.88
N GLN A 251 -10.11 5.44 -16.13
CA GLN A 251 -11.05 4.35 -16.42
C GLN A 251 -10.66 3.04 -15.76
N LEU A 252 -9.35 2.70 -15.71
CA LEU A 252 -8.87 1.48 -15.07
C LEU A 252 -9.05 1.52 -13.55
N PHE A 253 -8.89 2.70 -12.93
CA PHE A 253 -9.14 2.88 -11.50
C PHE A 253 -10.63 2.82 -11.14
N GLU A 254 -11.51 3.38 -11.98
CA GLU A 254 -12.97 3.37 -11.79
C GLU A 254 -13.61 2.03 -12.16
N LYS A 255 -13.05 1.32 -13.13
CA LYS A 255 -13.57 0.07 -13.73
C LYS A 255 -12.53 -1.03 -13.56
N GLN A 256 -12.53 -1.62 -12.38
CA GLN A 256 -11.43 -2.46 -11.89
C GLN A 256 -11.47 -3.91 -12.38
N THR A 257 -12.51 -4.31 -13.11
CA THR A 257 -12.61 -5.66 -13.71
C THR A 257 -12.56 -5.60 -15.23
N ILE A 258 -12.18 -6.70 -15.87
CA ILE A 258 -12.11 -6.79 -17.35
C ILE A 258 -13.46 -6.43 -17.98
N GLY A 259 -14.57 -7.00 -17.49
CA GLY A 259 -15.91 -6.73 -18.03
C GLY A 259 -16.33 -5.27 -17.86
N GLN A 260 -16.10 -4.68 -16.70
CA GLN A 260 -16.39 -3.27 -16.46
C GLN A 260 -15.51 -2.35 -17.36
N LEU A 261 -14.23 -2.69 -17.48
CA LEU A 261 -13.31 -1.90 -18.29
C LEU A 261 -13.64 -1.98 -19.77
N ALA A 262 -14.03 -3.16 -20.27
CA ALA A 262 -14.46 -3.36 -21.64
C ALA A 262 -15.67 -2.53 -22.00
N SER A 263 -16.62 -2.29 -21.08
CA SER A 263 -17.81 -1.49 -21.31
C SER A 263 -17.52 0.00 -21.58
N VAL A 264 -16.37 0.50 -21.14
CA VAL A 264 -15.93 1.90 -21.34
C VAL A 264 -14.77 2.06 -22.30
N ALA A 265 -14.17 0.95 -22.73
CA ALA A 265 -13.07 0.91 -23.68
C ALA A 265 -13.53 1.31 -25.09
N LYS A 266 -12.66 1.98 -25.84
CA LYS A 266 -12.93 2.37 -27.22
C LYS A 266 -11.94 1.68 -28.15
N LEU A 267 -12.45 1.06 -29.22
CA LEU A 267 -11.59 0.56 -30.28
C LEU A 267 -11.00 1.73 -31.09
N ILE A 268 -9.71 1.67 -31.35
CA ILE A 268 -9.02 2.59 -32.23
C ILE A 268 -9.33 2.17 -33.67
N GLN A 269 -10.16 2.92 -34.37
CA GLN A 269 -10.40 2.69 -35.78
C GLN A 269 -9.07 2.89 -36.53
N LYS A 270 -8.58 1.84 -37.18
CA LYS A 270 -7.50 1.98 -38.16
C LYS A 270 -8.04 2.84 -39.30
N ARG A 271 -7.49 4.04 -39.50
CA ARG A 271 -7.69 4.77 -40.76
C ARG A 271 -7.28 3.84 -41.89
N PRO A 272 -8.14 3.61 -42.93
CA PRO A 272 -7.70 2.91 -44.12
C PRO A 272 -6.49 3.68 -44.68
N ALA A 273 -5.43 2.96 -45.01
CA ALA A 273 -4.29 3.52 -45.71
C ALA A 273 -4.80 4.20 -46.96
N ALA A 274 -4.59 5.49 -47.12
CA ALA A 274 -4.90 6.21 -48.34
C ALA A 274 -4.11 5.53 -49.46
N LEU A 275 -4.81 4.98 -50.46
CA LEU A 275 -4.22 4.54 -51.74
C LEU A 275 -3.50 5.75 -52.32
N VAL A 276 -2.19 5.71 -52.32
CA VAL A 276 -1.37 6.62 -53.11
C VAL A 276 -1.59 6.16 -54.55
N GLU A 277 -2.50 6.81 -55.26
CA GLU A 277 -2.55 6.70 -56.72
C GLU A 277 -1.21 7.22 -57.27
N GLN A 278 -0.44 6.29 -57.80
CA GLN A 278 0.67 6.66 -58.68
C GLN A 278 0.06 7.27 -59.94
N VAL A 279 0.09 8.57 -60.04
CA VAL A 279 -0.08 9.28 -61.29
C VAL A 279 1.23 9.08 -62.08
N SER A 280 1.18 8.17 -63.03
CA SER A 280 2.14 8.11 -64.12
C SER A 280 1.81 9.18 -65.13
N GLY A 281 2.75 10.11 -65.32
CA GLY A 281 2.77 11.08 -66.37
C GLY A 281 4.22 11.36 -66.75
#